data_9b67264607d08441d8c1187b510e8632
#
_entry.id   9b67264607d08441d8c1187b510e8632
#
_cell.length_a   1.000
_cell.length_b   1.000
_cell.length_c   1.000
_cell.angle_alpha   90.00
_cell.angle_beta   90.00
_cell.angle_gamma   90.00
#
_symmetry.space_group_name_H-M   'P 1'
#
loop_
_entity.id
_entity.type
_entity.pdbx_description
1 polymer ?
#
loop_
_entity_poly.entity_id
_entity_poly.type
_entity_poly.pdbx_seq_one_letter_code
_entity_poly.pdbx_strand_id
1 'polypeptide(L)'
;VKASNTNLKTNLVLLYSDEITYAGTQNLPADWEKAEKEEQSVTRVESAKTYTRETIAKLKQANVLPDIVTIGNEVNWNFLGITDGEGWEGWKAMGDISALLKKEGVKNAVSIAAQPDAASVKYIVQKLGYASVDYDYIGVNVYPDNNTNSYIKSLKNEVESCAPDKQLIVSNVEYERVNEANTANVYTQADSIYNLLEATIDEKNAGGLIYNEAAYVGSWKSFFDDEGDAQVSMAIFAYAQGNETDTSRDPYKYGDDTGLKQQKVTIKKVKNMSDSTIRGIDISSYTALKKAGVKYYDNEGKEASLLKVLSDNGVNYIRIRIWNDPYNEKGETYGGGSNDVKAGLEIAKEAAKYNIKVLLGFHYSDFWADPAVQLLPKAWEKDRNNQEKMCSNVYEFTKETLEQFKDAGADIGMVQVGNCLLYT
;
A
#
# COMPACT_ATOMS: atom_id res chain seq x y z
N VAL A 1 10.90 -8.15 6.17
CA VAL A 1 11.34 -9.50 6.56
C VAL A 1 10.28 -10.48 6.08
N LYS A 2 10.65 -11.32 5.12
CA LYS A 2 9.77 -12.37 4.63
C LYS A 2 9.54 -13.34 5.79
N ALA A 3 8.34 -13.34 6.37
CA ALA A 3 8.00 -14.32 7.39
C ALA A 3 8.06 -15.72 6.75
N SER A 4 8.98 -16.54 7.22
CA SER A 4 9.33 -17.84 6.63
C SER A 4 8.19 -18.86 6.58
N ASN A 5 7.02 -18.54 7.12
CA ASN A 5 5.87 -19.45 7.23
C ASN A 5 4.57 -18.86 6.65
N THR A 6 4.64 -17.83 5.80
CA THR A 6 3.44 -17.20 5.27
C THR A 6 3.46 -17.19 3.75
N ASN A 7 2.35 -17.53 3.14
CA ASN A 7 2.14 -17.42 1.69
C ASN A 7 1.98 -15.96 1.20
N LEU A 8 2.45 -14.98 1.99
CA LEU A 8 2.37 -13.58 1.65
C LEU A 8 3.43 -13.21 0.62
N LYS A 9 2.99 -12.49 -0.38
CA LYS A 9 3.86 -11.89 -1.38
C LYS A 9 4.12 -10.44 -1.02
N THR A 10 5.34 -10.01 -1.24
CA THR A 10 5.78 -8.64 -0.99
C THR A 10 6.04 -7.92 -2.30
N ASN A 11 5.58 -6.69 -2.42
CA ASN A 11 5.93 -5.80 -3.51
C ASN A 11 6.76 -4.63 -2.97
N LEU A 12 7.97 -4.45 -3.50
CA LEU A 12 8.84 -3.31 -3.20
C LEU A 12 8.76 -2.32 -4.36
N VAL A 13 8.35 -1.09 -4.08
CA VAL A 13 8.37 -0.01 -5.07
C VAL A 13 9.68 0.77 -4.96
N LEU A 14 10.46 0.81 -6.06
CA LEU A 14 11.68 1.60 -6.16
C LEU A 14 11.37 2.88 -6.93
N LEU A 15 11.36 4.03 -6.26
CA LEU A 15 10.95 5.31 -6.87
C LEU A 15 12.04 5.91 -7.77
N TYR A 16 13.31 5.70 -7.45
CA TYR A 16 14.46 6.34 -8.14
C TYR A 16 14.41 7.87 -8.09
N SER A 17 13.85 8.41 -7.01
CA SER A 17 13.67 9.83 -6.76
C SER A 17 13.76 10.10 -5.27
N ASP A 18 14.05 11.34 -4.88
CA ASP A 18 14.02 11.80 -3.49
C ASP A 18 12.61 12.13 -3.00
N GLU A 19 11.63 12.09 -3.88
CA GLU A 19 10.23 12.42 -3.57
C GLU A 19 9.26 11.47 -4.27
N ILE A 20 7.97 11.55 -3.91
CA ILE A 20 6.94 10.77 -4.59
C ILE A 20 6.89 11.21 -6.05
N THR A 21 7.02 10.24 -6.94
CA THR A 21 6.96 10.46 -8.38
C THR A 21 5.52 10.41 -8.88
N TYR A 22 5.21 11.31 -9.81
CA TYR A 22 3.94 11.38 -10.54
C TYR A 22 4.22 11.38 -12.04
N ALA A 23 3.19 11.11 -12.84
CA ALA A 23 3.29 11.26 -14.29
C ALA A 23 3.82 12.64 -14.66
N GLY A 24 4.93 12.70 -15.35
CA GLY A 24 5.59 13.93 -15.75
C GLY A 24 6.54 14.56 -14.73
N THR A 25 6.54 14.11 -13.46
CA THR A 25 7.47 14.60 -12.43
C THR A 25 8.26 13.43 -11.85
N GLN A 26 9.44 13.19 -12.41
CA GLN A 26 10.35 12.09 -12.03
C GLN A 26 11.72 12.70 -11.71
N ASN A 27 11.78 13.49 -10.64
CA ASN A 27 13.02 14.17 -10.26
C ASN A 27 14.08 13.15 -9.83
N LEU A 28 15.32 13.38 -10.24
CA LEU A 28 16.44 12.55 -9.81
C LEU A 28 16.75 12.78 -8.33
N PRO A 29 17.30 11.80 -7.64
CA PRO A 29 17.99 12.02 -6.38
C PRO A 29 19.08 13.09 -6.55
N ALA A 30 19.11 14.05 -5.62
CA ALA A 30 20.02 15.20 -5.69
C ALA A 30 21.50 14.77 -5.83
N ASP A 31 21.88 13.69 -5.13
CA ASP A 31 23.24 13.14 -5.21
C ASP A 31 23.54 12.55 -6.60
N TRP A 32 22.55 11.95 -7.27
CA TRP A 32 22.76 11.42 -8.62
C TRP A 32 22.87 12.55 -9.64
N GLU A 33 22.04 13.57 -9.50
CA GLU A 33 22.12 14.76 -10.36
C GLU A 33 23.45 15.49 -10.21
N LYS A 34 23.97 15.59 -8.98
CA LYS A 34 25.28 16.14 -8.69
C LYS A 34 26.39 15.30 -9.29
N ALA A 35 26.38 13.98 -9.06
CA ALA A 35 27.40 13.08 -9.59
C ALA A 35 27.44 13.11 -11.14
N GLU A 36 26.28 13.15 -11.81
CA GLU A 36 26.19 13.24 -13.26
C GLU A 36 26.79 14.56 -13.80
N LYS A 37 26.64 15.67 -13.05
CA LYS A 37 27.23 16.98 -13.41
C LYS A 37 28.73 17.06 -13.17
N GLU A 38 29.22 16.46 -12.08
CA GLU A 38 30.61 16.53 -11.66
C GLU A 38 31.49 15.47 -12.36
N GLU A 39 30.95 14.28 -12.61
CA GLU A 39 31.66 13.16 -13.22
C GLU A 39 30.93 12.70 -14.49
N GLN A 40 31.38 13.12 -15.65
CA GLN A 40 30.74 12.74 -16.95
C GLN A 40 30.70 11.22 -17.22
N SER A 41 31.42 10.41 -16.46
CA SER A 41 31.39 8.94 -16.51
C SER A 41 30.25 8.30 -15.72
N VAL A 42 29.63 9.06 -14.80
CA VAL A 42 28.51 8.60 -13.96
C VAL A 42 27.21 9.11 -14.57
N THR A 43 26.38 8.21 -15.02
CA THR A 43 25.06 8.55 -15.57
C THR A 43 23.96 8.16 -14.58
N ARG A 44 22.81 8.86 -14.64
CA ARG A 44 21.60 8.53 -13.87
C ARG A 44 21.17 7.07 -14.06
N VAL A 45 21.37 6.52 -15.24
CA VAL A 45 21.04 5.12 -15.58
C VAL A 45 21.94 4.16 -14.80
N GLU A 46 23.25 4.41 -14.75
CA GLU A 46 24.18 3.58 -13.99
C GLU A 46 23.97 3.73 -12.47
N SER A 47 23.62 4.92 -12.01
CA SER A 47 23.22 5.16 -10.60
C SER A 47 22.00 4.34 -10.21
N ALA A 48 20.95 4.36 -11.04
CA ALA A 48 19.73 3.59 -10.82
C ALA A 48 19.99 2.07 -10.82
N LYS A 49 20.81 1.58 -11.76
CA LYS A 49 21.20 0.16 -11.84
C LYS A 49 22.03 -0.25 -10.62
N THR A 50 22.93 0.60 -10.19
CA THR A 50 23.77 0.35 -9.01
C THR A 50 22.92 0.32 -7.73
N TYR A 51 22.05 1.30 -7.55
CA TYR A 51 21.11 1.37 -6.46
C TYR A 51 20.22 0.11 -6.39
N THR A 52 19.65 -0.30 -7.53
CA THR A 52 18.84 -1.52 -7.61
C THR A 52 19.64 -2.75 -7.22
N ARG A 53 20.86 -2.91 -7.77
CA ARG A 53 21.74 -4.04 -7.49
C ARG A 53 22.10 -4.12 -6.01
N GLU A 54 22.50 -3.01 -5.42
CA GLU A 54 22.87 -2.94 -4.00
C GLU A 54 21.69 -3.22 -3.09
N THR A 55 20.52 -2.64 -3.40
CA THR A 55 19.29 -2.87 -2.64
C THR A 55 18.91 -4.35 -2.66
N ILE A 56 18.87 -4.96 -3.82
CA ILE A 56 18.56 -6.39 -3.96
C ILE A 56 19.62 -7.27 -3.29
N ALA A 57 20.89 -6.92 -3.40
CA ALA A 57 21.97 -7.67 -2.73
C ALA A 57 21.83 -7.64 -1.20
N LYS A 58 21.52 -6.48 -0.62
CA LYS A 58 21.25 -6.33 0.82
C LYS A 58 20.04 -7.15 1.26
N LEU A 59 18.95 -7.09 0.50
CA LEU A 59 17.73 -7.87 0.80
C LEU A 59 17.98 -9.37 0.68
N LYS A 60 18.75 -9.80 -0.32
CA LYS A 60 19.17 -11.20 -0.49
C LYS A 60 20.04 -11.68 0.65
N GLN A 61 21.02 -10.88 1.06
CA GLN A 61 21.88 -11.16 2.21
C GLN A 61 21.07 -11.33 3.51
N ALA A 62 20.03 -10.49 3.66
CA ALA A 62 19.11 -10.58 4.78
C ALA A 62 18.07 -11.71 4.65
N ASN A 63 18.10 -12.48 3.56
CA ASN A 63 17.12 -13.54 3.23
C ASN A 63 15.66 -13.04 3.16
N VAL A 64 15.47 -11.82 2.61
CA VAL A 64 14.17 -11.13 2.54
C VAL A 64 13.89 -10.55 1.15
N LEU A 65 14.26 -11.28 0.10
CA LEU A 65 13.94 -10.85 -1.26
C LEU A 65 12.44 -10.65 -1.43
N PRO A 66 11.99 -9.53 -2.04
CA PRO A 66 10.59 -9.33 -2.36
C PRO A 66 10.14 -10.29 -3.47
N ASP A 67 8.85 -10.64 -3.48
CA ASP A 67 8.28 -11.43 -4.57
C ASP A 67 8.13 -10.61 -5.84
N ILE A 68 7.87 -9.30 -5.69
CA ILE A 68 7.68 -8.34 -6.76
C ILE A 68 8.49 -7.09 -6.45
N VAL A 69 9.12 -6.51 -7.48
CA VAL A 69 9.66 -5.14 -7.43
C VAL A 69 8.94 -4.31 -8.48
N THR A 70 8.36 -3.20 -8.04
CA THR A 70 7.79 -2.19 -8.94
C THR A 70 8.89 -1.20 -9.33
N ILE A 71 9.15 -1.09 -10.62
CA ILE A 71 10.17 -0.22 -11.21
C ILE A 71 9.56 1.17 -11.42
N GLY A 72 9.89 2.10 -10.54
CA GLY A 72 9.35 3.46 -10.53
C GLY A 72 7.88 3.52 -10.09
N ASN A 73 7.33 4.72 -10.09
CA ASN A 73 5.90 4.97 -9.90
C ASN A 73 5.45 6.00 -10.93
N GLU A 74 4.35 5.72 -11.61
CA GLU A 74 3.77 6.57 -12.65
C GLU A 74 4.75 6.96 -13.77
N VAL A 75 5.48 6.00 -14.29
CA VAL A 75 6.59 6.17 -15.23
C VAL A 75 6.18 6.36 -16.70
N ASN A 76 4.96 6.73 -17.00
CA ASN A 76 4.37 6.75 -18.34
C ASN A 76 5.20 7.48 -19.39
N TRP A 77 5.64 8.71 -19.06
CA TRP A 77 6.24 9.65 -20.01
C TRP A 77 7.62 10.13 -19.55
N ASN A 78 8.05 9.71 -18.38
CA ASN A 78 9.29 10.12 -17.77
C ASN A 78 9.79 9.01 -16.83
N PHE A 79 11.04 8.65 -16.95
CA PHE A 79 11.72 7.78 -16.00
C PHE A 79 13.15 8.26 -15.80
N LEU A 80 13.59 8.39 -14.57
CA LEU A 80 14.90 8.96 -14.20
C LEU A 80 15.09 10.40 -14.71
N GLY A 81 14.03 11.22 -14.75
CA GLY A 81 14.09 12.54 -15.33
C GLY A 81 14.32 12.57 -16.85
N ILE A 82 14.19 11.44 -17.54
CA ILE A 82 14.29 11.34 -18.99
C ILE A 82 12.87 11.21 -19.56
N THR A 83 12.42 12.25 -20.25
CA THR A 83 11.11 12.26 -20.89
C THR A 83 11.10 11.41 -22.18
N ASP A 84 9.94 10.88 -22.52
CA ASP A 84 9.79 10.07 -23.74
C ASP A 84 10.16 10.83 -25.03
N GLY A 85 10.04 12.16 -25.02
CA GLY A 85 10.44 13.02 -26.14
C GLY A 85 11.92 13.32 -26.22
N GLU A 86 12.70 13.10 -25.15
CA GLU A 86 14.12 13.40 -25.07
C GLU A 86 15.01 12.22 -25.47
N GLY A 87 14.48 10.99 -25.49
CA GLY A 87 15.26 9.86 -25.89
C GLY A 87 14.72 8.50 -25.40
N TRP A 88 15.46 7.47 -25.80
CA TRP A 88 15.13 6.09 -25.54
C TRP A 88 15.75 5.55 -24.22
N GLU A 89 16.65 6.33 -23.62
CA GLU A 89 17.47 5.86 -22.51
C GLU A 89 16.67 5.52 -21.26
N GLY A 90 15.60 6.26 -20.97
CA GLY A 90 14.71 5.95 -19.83
C GLY A 90 14.06 4.57 -19.95
N TRP A 91 13.52 4.26 -21.12
CA TRP A 91 12.92 2.96 -21.40
C TRP A 91 13.96 1.84 -21.36
N LYS A 92 15.13 2.07 -21.95
CA LYS A 92 16.24 1.12 -21.93
C LYS A 92 16.73 0.87 -20.50
N ALA A 93 16.78 1.90 -19.66
CA ALA A 93 17.12 1.75 -18.24
C ALA A 93 16.16 0.84 -17.52
N MET A 94 14.84 0.94 -17.77
CA MET A 94 13.86 0.01 -17.23
C MET A 94 14.12 -1.43 -17.71
N GLY A 95 14.48 -1.61 -18.98
CA GLY A 95 14.88 -2.92 -19.54
C GLY A 95 16.06 -3.53 -18.80
N ASP A 96 17.13 -2.75 -18.63
CA ASP A 96 18.33 -3.18 -17.90
C ASP A 96 18.03 -3.52 -16.44
N ILE A 97 17.21 -2.70 -15.77
CA ILE A 97 16.78 -2.92 -14.38
C ILE A 97 15.92 -4.18 -14.28
N SER A 98 14.96 -4.34 -15.17
CA SER A 98 14.08 -5.53 -15.17
C SER A 98 14.87 -6.82 -15.35
N ALA A 99 15.82 -6.82 -16.27
CA ALA A 99 16.71 -7.98 -16.49
C ALA A 99 17.58 -8.30 -15.27
N LEU A 100 18.04 -7.27 -14.55
CA LEU A 100 18.77 -7.44 -13.28
C LEU A 100 17.89 -8.11 -12.24
N LEU A 101 16.66 -7.64 -12.04
CA LEU A 101 15.71 -8.19 -11.08
C LEU A 101 15.31 -9.63 -11.43
N LYS A 102 15.05 -9.93 -12.69
CA LYS A 102 14.73 -11.29 -13.17
C LYS A 102 15.87 -12.27 -12.91
N LYS A 103 17.11 -11.84 -13.09
CA LYS A 103 18.29 -12.65 -12.76
C LYS A 103 18.32 -13.09 -11.29
N GLU A 104 17.76 -12.30 -10.40
CA GLU A 104 17.64 -12.61 -8.97
C GLU A 104 16.35 -13.38 -8.63
N GLY A 105 15.54 -13.73 -9.64
CA GLY A 105 14.29 -14.49 -9.44
C GLY A 105 13.11 -13.64 -8.94
N VAL A 106 13.18 -12.33 -9.09
CA VAL A 106 12.14 -11.39 -8.63
C VAL A 106 11.20 -11.05 -9.78
N LYS A 107 9.88 -11.07 -9.52
CA LYS A 107 8.89 -10.58 -10.46
C LYS A 107 8.91 -9.05 -10.51
N ASN A 108 8.60 -8.50 -11.68
CA ASN A 108 8.63 -7.06 -11.91
C ASN A 108 7.23 -6.51 -12.16
N ALA A 109 6.95 -5.33 -11.61
CA ALA A 109 5.81 -4.50 -11.96
C ALA A 109 6.29 -3.15 -12.50
N VAL A 110 5.52 -2.55 -13.39
CA VAL A 110 5.69 -1.17 -13.85
C VAL A 110 4.44 -0.40 -13.46
N SER A 111 4.61 0.67 -12.69
CA SER A 111 3.50 1.53 -12.28
C SER A 111 3.28 2.64 -13.29
N ILE A 112 2.08 2.72 -13.83
CA ILE A 112 1.67 3.76 -14.77
C ILE A 112 0.69 4.72 -14.10
N ALA A 113 0.66 5.97 -14.60
CA ALA A 113 -0.13 7.03 -13.99
C ALA A 113 -1.60 6.67 -13.87
N ALA A 114 -2.25 7.40 -12.97
CA ALA A 114 -3.68 7.36 -12.84
C ALA A 114 -4.38 7.67 -14.18
N GLN A 115 -5.34 6.84 -14.49
CA GLN A 115 -6.28 7.03 -15.61
C GLN A 115 -5.66 7.27 -17.02
N PRO A 116 -4.62 6.52 -17.45
CA PRO A 116 -4.23 6.56 -18.84
C PRO A 116 -5.36 6.00 -19.70
N ASP A 117 -5.60 6.56 -20.89
CA ASP A 117 -6.51 5.92 -21.85
C ASP A 117 -5.92 4.63 -22.44
N ALA A 118 -6.75 3.82 -23.08
CA ALA A 118 -6.30 2.55 -23.66
C ALA A 118 -5.20 2.75 -24.71
N ALA A 119 -5.23 3.83 -25.48
CA ALA A 119 -4.20 4.14 -26.47
C ALA A 119 -2.85 4.44 -25.79
N SER A 120 -2.88 5.16 -24.68
CA SER A 120 -1.69 5.42 -23.86
C SER A 120 -1.12 4.14 -23.26
N VAL A 121 -1.98 3.25 -22.73
CA VAL A 121 -1.54 1.93 -22.23
C VAL A 121 -0.91 1.11 -23.32
N LYS A 122 -1.53 1.03 -24.48
CA LYS A 122 -0.97 0.35 -25.67
C LYS A 122 0.40 0.91 -26.03
N TYR A 123 0.53 2.22 -26.10
CA TYR A 123 1.79 2.88 -26.38
C TYR A 123 2.87 2.53 -25.35
N ILE A 124 2.55 2.58 -24.06
CA ILE A 124 3.47 2.22 -22.98
C ILE A 124 3.89 0.75 -23.11
N VAL A 125 2.93 -0.17 -23.29
CA VAL A 125 3.21 -1.61 -23.45
C VAL A 125 4.14 -1.86 -24.66
N GLN A 126 3.92 -1.16 -25.77
CA GLN A 126 4.81 -1.24 -26.93
C GLN A 126 6.22 -0.74 -26.62
N LYS A 127 6.34 0.39 -25.92
CA LYS A 127 7.64 0.94 -25.48
C LYS A 127 8.37 -0.03 -24.55
N LEU A 128 7.67 -0.59 -23.55
CA LEU A 128 8.22 -1.62 -22.67
C LEU A 128 8.73 -2.84 -23.47
N GLY A 129 7.96 -3.29 -24.46
CA GLY A 129 8.35 -4.39 -25.34
C GLY A 129 9.59 -4.06 -26.17
N TYR A 130 9.63 -2.88 -26.81
CA TYR A 130 10.80 -2.44 -27.59
C TYR A 130 12.05 -2.26 -26.73
N ALA A 131 11.90 -1.84 -25.50
CA ALA A 131 12.98 -1.71 -24.53
C ALA A 131 13.37 -3.05 -23.86
N SER A 132 12.70 -4.13 -24.22
CA SER A 132 12.89 -5.46 -23.64
C SER A 132 12.71 -5.47 -22.12
N VAL A 133 11.77 -4.69 -21.61
CA VAL A 133 11.42 -4.70 -20.18
C VAL A 133 10.70 -6.01 -19.86
N ASP A 134 11.30 -6.83 -19.03
CA ASP A 134 10.72 -8.09 -18.59
C ASP A 134 9.89 -7.86 -17.31
N TYR A 135 8.63 -7.46 -17.47
CA TYR A 135 7.68 -7.23 -16.39
C TYR A 135 6.60 -8.31 -16.35
N ASP A 136 5.98 -8.50 -15.19
CA ASP A 136 4.87 -9.43 -14.96
C ASP A 136 3.54 -8.69 -14.80
N TYR A 137 3.59 -7.47 -14.21
CA TYR A 137 2.42 -6.69 -13.82
C TYR A 137 2.50 -5.25 -14.32
N ILE A 138 1.34 -4.71 -14.71
CA ILE A 138 1.11 -3.27 -14.87
C ILE A 138 0.23 -2.81 -13.72
N GLY A 139 0.75 -1.89 -12.89
CA GLY A 139 0.03 -1.26 -11.80
C GLY A 139 -0.58 0.07 -12.23
N VAL A 140 -1.85 0.30 -11.92
CA VAL A 140 -2.54 1.58 -12.15
C VAL A 140 -3.05 2.16 -10.84
N ASN A 141 -2.84 3.46 -10.63
CA ASN A 141 -3.52 4.21 -9.60
C ASN A 141 -4.86 4.70 -10.15
N VAL A 142 -5.93 4.56 -9.38
CA VAL A 142 -7.29 4.88 -9.83
C VAL A 142 -7.90 5.96 -8.94
N TYR A 143 -8.34 7.03 -9.59
CA TYR A 143 -9.22 8.05 -9.01
C TYR A 143 -10.63 7.77 -9.50
N PRO A 144 -11.51 7.19 -8.67
CA PRO A 144 -12.79 6.66 -9.13
C PRO A 144 -13.74 7.73 -9.68
N ASP A 145 -14.39 7.41 -10.79
CA ASP A 145 -15.49 8.13 -11.39
C ASP A 145 -16.58 7.15 -11.89
N ASN A 146 -17.64 7.65 -12.50
CA ASN A 146 -18.74 6.83 -13.02
C ASN A 146 -18.31 5.84 -14.11
N ASN A 147 -17.14 6.01 -14.70
CA ASN A 147 -16.63 5.19 -15.80
C ASN A 147 -15.54 4.20 -15.34
N THR A 148 -15.14 4.23 -14.08
CA THR A 148 -13.99 3.49 -13.56
C THR A 148 -13.98 2.02 -13.94
N ASN A 149 -15.10 1.31 -13.79
CA ASN A 149 -15.16 -0.12 -14.08
C ASN A 149 -15.02 -0.43 -15.58
N SER A 150 -15.67 0.37 -16.43
CA SER A 150 -15.53 0.23 -17.88
C SER A 150 -14.13 0.62 -18.35
N TYR A 151 -13.55 1.62 -17.71
CA TYR A 151 -12.18 2.05 -17.91
C TYR A 151 -11.19 0.93 -17.55
N ILE A 152 -11.28 0.33 -16.37
CA ILE A 152 -10.39 -0.78 -15.95
C ILE A 152 -10.55 -2.00 -16.88
N LYS A 153 -11.78 -2.34 -17.27
CA LYS A 153 -12.02 -3.41 -18.25
C LYS A 153 -11.36 -3.10 -19.61
N SER A 154 -11.43 -1.86 -20.05
CA SER A 154 -10.78 -1.43 -21.30
C SER A 154 -9.26 -1.55 -21.21
N LEU A 155 -8.66 -1.09 -20.10
CA LEU A 155 -7.22 -1.22 -19.87
C LEU A 155 -6.79 -2.69 -19.81
N LYS A 156 -7.54 -3.52 -19.10
CA LYS A 156 -7.26 -4.96 -19.01
C LYS A 156 -7.31 -5.62 -20.37
N ASN A 157 -8.36 -5.36 -21.15
CA ASN A 157 -8.49 -5.90 -22.52
C ASN A 157 -7.32 -5.42 -23.41
N GLU A 158 -6.88 -4.18 -23.27
CA GLU A 158 -5.73 -3.67 -24.02
C GLU A 158 -4.43 -4.35 -23.60
N VAL A 159 -4.19 -4.54 -22.30
CA VAL A 159 -3.04 -5.29 -21.79
C VAL A 159 -3.08 -6.74 -22.31
N GLU A 160 -4.23 -7.41 -22.20
CA GLU A 160 -4.39 -8.77 -22.73
C GLU A 160 -4.15 -8.87 -24.26
N SER A 161 -4.53 -7.83 -25.00
CA SER A 161 -4.36 -7.78 -26.47
C SER A 161 -2.90 -7.62 -26.89
N CYS A 162 -2.17 -6.72 -26.21
CA CYS A 162 -0.79 -6.38 -26.61
C CYS A 162 0.29 -7.04 -25.74
N ALA A 163 -0.08 -7.61 -24.59
CA ALA A 163 0.83 -8.34 -23.69
C ALA A 163 0.06 -9.44 -22.92
N PRO A 164 -0.37 -10.52 -23.58
CA PRO A 164 -1.30 -11.52 -23.03
C PRO A 164 -0.75 -12.34 -21.87
N ASP A 165 0.56 -12.30 -21.64
CA ASP A 165 1.24 -12.93 -20.51
C ASP A 165 1.42 -11.99 -19.29
N LYS A 166 0.92 -10.76 -19.37
CA LYS A 166 1.01 -9.74 -18.32
C LYS A 166 -0.32 -9.56 -17.59
N GLN A 167 -0.26 -9.06 -16.35
CA GLN A 167 -1.44 -8.85 -15.51
C GLN A 167 -1.58 -7.39 -15.10
N LEU A 168 -2.83 -6.91 -15.06
CA LEU A 168 -3.18 -5.59 -14.54
C LEU A 168 -3.49 -5.68 -13.04
N ILE A 169 -2.98 -4.76 -12.23
CA ILE A 169 -3.36 -4.56 -10.84
C ILE A 169 -3.78 -3.10 -10.59
N VAL A 170 -4.79 -2.88 -9.76
CA VAL A 170 -5.10 -1.56 -9.21
C VAL A 170 -4.26 -1.37 -7.96
N SER A 171 -3.25 -0.50 -8.04
CA SER A 171 -2.25 -0.33 -6.97
C SER A 171 -2.67 0.64 -5.88
N ASN A 172 -3.65 1.50 -6.14
CA ASN A 172 -4.22 2.44 -5.17
C ASN A 172 -5.63 2.85 -5.59
N VAL A 173 -6.61 2.74 -4.70
CA VAL A 173 -7.98 3.20 -4.90
C VAL A 173 -8.66 3.54 -3.57
N GLU A 174 -9.55 4.50 -3.61
CA GLU A 174 -10.43 4.86 -2.50
C GLU A 174 -11.80 5.28 -3.05
N TYR A 175 -12.88 4.99 -2.30
CA TYR A 175 -14.26 5.35 -2.66
C TYR A 175 -14.92 6.11 -1.53
N GLU A 176 -15.76 7.07 -1.88
CA GLU A 176 -16.53 7.83 -0.91
C GLU A 176 -17.56 6.96 -0.19
N ARG A 177 -17.59 7.03 1.13
CA ARG A 177 -18.65 6.52 1.99
C ARG A 177 -19.75 7.57 2.18
N VAL A 178 -19.35 8.84 2.18
CA VAL A 178 -20.22 10.00 2.36
C VAL A 178 -19.65 11.16 1.57
N ASN A 179 -20.51 11.97 0.97
CA ASN A 179 -20.12 13.21 0.30
C ASN A 179 -21.15 14.31 0.55
N GLU A 180 -20.77 15.56 0.25
CA GLU A 180 -21.62 16.74 0.45
C GLU A 180 -22.95 16.67 -0.34
N ALA A 181 -22.96 16.01 -1.49
CA ALA A 181 -24.13 15.85 -2.33
C ALA A 181 -25.10 14.76 -1.85
N ASN A 182 -24.74 14.02 -0.78
CA ASN A 182 -25.52 12.88 -0.25
C ASN A 182 -25.80 11.78 -1.29
N THR A 183 -24.91 11.62 -2.28
CA THR A 183 -25.02 10.63 -3.35
C THR A 183 -24.16 9.39 -3.05
N ALA A 184 -23.12 9.53 -2.23
CA ALA A 184 -22.32 8.43 -1.73
C ALA A 184 -22.87 7.92 -0.40
N ASN A 185 -22.85 6.60 -0.22
CA ASN A 185 -23.18 5.92 1.01
C ASN A 185 -22.41 4.57 1.09
N VAL A 186 -22.51 3.89 2.23
CA VAL A 186 -21.79 2.63 2.48
C VAL A 186 -22.12 1.53 1.46
N TYR A 187 -23.32 1.49 0.92
CA TYR A 187 -23.71 0.51 -0.09
C TYR A 187 -23.09 0.85 -1.45
N THR A 188 -23.10 2.11 -1.86
CA THR A 188 -22.45 2.55 -3.10
C THR A 188 -20.92 2.36 -3.02
N GLN A 189 -20.33 2.57 -1.85
CA GLN A 189 -18.90 2.28 -1.61
C GLN A 189 -18.62 0.78 -1.76
N ALA A 190 -19.42 -0.09 -1.12
CA ALA A 190 -19.27 -1.53 -1.20
C ALA A 190 -19.44 -2.06 -2.63
N ASP A 191 -20.50 -1.61 -3.32
CA ASP A 191 -20.74 -1.95 -4.73
C ASP A 191 -19.59 -1.51 -5.63
N SER A 192 -19.05 -0.32 -5.40
CA SER A 192 -17.93 0.22 -6.18
C SER A 192 -16.67 -0.64 -6.03
N ILE A 193 -16.34 -1.02 -4.79
CA ILE A 193 -15.19 -1.91 -4.51
C ILE A 193 -15.41 -3.27 -5.17
N TYR A 194 -16.61 -3.85 -5.03
CA TYR A 194 -16.94 -5.13 -5.63
C TYR A 194 -16.83 -5.10 -7.15
N ASN A 195 -17.47 -4.12 -7.76
CA ASN A 195 -17.48 -3.96 -9.21
C ASN A 195 -16.06 -3.70 -9.77
N LEU A 196 -15.21 -3.00 -9.03
CA LEU A 196 -13.82 -2.82 -9.40
C LEU A 196 -13.03 -4.11 -9.30
N LEU A 197 -13.27 -4.94 -8.28
CA LEU A 197 -12.69 -6.28 -8.18
C LEU A 197 -13.11 -7.15 -9.37
N GLU A 198 -14.42 -7.18 -9.71
CA GLU A 198 -14.90 -7.88 -10.90
C GLU A 198 -14.32 -7.33 -12.21
N ALA A 199 -14.08 -6.02 -12.28
CA ALA A 199 -13.47 -5.40 -13.47
C ALA A 199 -11.99 -5.77 -13.61
N THR A 200 -11.30 -6.00 -12.50
CA THR A 200 -9.85 -6.26 -12.46
C THR A 200 -9.52 -7.74 -12.60
N ILE A 201 -10.34 -8.65 -12.03
CA ILE A 201 -10.03 -10.08 -11.92
C ILE A 201 -10.89 -10.91 -12.87
N ASP A 202 -10.25 -11.84 -13.62
CA ASP A 202 -10.90 -12.90 -14.38
C ASP A 202 -10.01 -14.15 -14.49
N GLU A 203 -10.33 -15.07 -15.38
CA GLU A 203 -9.57 -16.32 -15.56
C GLU A 203 -8.12 -16.08 -16.03
N LYS A 204 -7.88 -14.99 -16.75
CA LYS A 204 -6.56 -14.64 -17.28
C LYS A 204 -5.80 -13.66 -16.39
N ASN A 205 -6.51 -12.72 -15.80
CA ASN A 205 -5.94 -11.69 -14.94
C ASN A 205 -6.33 -11.93 -13.47
N ALA A 206 -5.38 -12.38 -12.66
CA ALA A 206 -5.52 -12.61 -11.23
C ALA A 206 -4.99 -11.42 -10.39
N GLY A 207 -4.97 -10.21 -10.95
CA GLY A 207 -4.42 -9.00 -10.33
C GLY A 207 -5.07 -8.68 -8.98
N GLY A 208 -6.00 -7.76 -8.94
CA GLY A 208 -6.69 -7.33 -7.71
C GLY A 208 -6.50 -5.84 -7.43
N LEU A 209 -6.90 -5.44 -6.24
CA LEU A 209 -6.79 -4.04 -5.80
C LEU A 209 -6.26 -3.91 -4.38
N ILE A 210 -5.70 -2.72 -4.09
CA ILE A 210 -5.29 -2.27 -2.75
C ILE A 210 -6.15 -1.04 -2.41
N TYR A 211 -6.91 -1.13 -1.31
CA TYR A 211 -7.73 -0.05 -0.81
C TYR A 211 -6.99 0.81 0.22
N ASN A 212 -7.13 2.13 0.13
CA ASN A 212 -6.37 3.08 0.92
C ASN A 212 -7.13 3.52 2.19
N GLU A 213 -6.49 3.42 3.36
CA GLU A 213 -6.90 3.97 4.66
C GLU A 213 -8.35 3.65 5.11
N ALA A 214 -8.78 2.40 4.98
CA ALA A 214 -10.14 1.98 5.32
C ALA A 214 -10.53 2.13 6.81
N ALA A 215 -9.57 2.21 7.74
CA ALA A 215 -9.82 2.16 9.18
C ALA A 215 -9.88 3.54 9.88
N TYR A 216 -9.82 4.64 9.14
CA TYR A 216 -9.88 5.99 9.72
C TYR A 216 -11.33 6.36 10.05
N VAL A 217 -11.77 6.05 11.27
CA VAL A 217 -13.14 6.32 11.79
C VAL A 217 -13.58 7.75 11.48
N GLY A 218 -14.78 7.92 10.96
CA GLY A 218 -15.35 9.20 10.57
C GLY A 218 -14.81 9.80 9.26
N SER A 219 -13.82 9.18 8.62
CA SER A 219 -13.34 9.63 7.32
C SER A 219 -14.36 9.33 6.21
N TRP A 220 -14.41 10.21 5.22
CA TRP A 220 -15.28 10.09 4.05
C TRP A 220 -15.09 8.78 3.25
N LYS A 221 -13.96 8.12 3.41
CA LYS A 221 -13.59 6.86 2.74
C LYS A 221 -13.47 5.66 3.67
N SER A 222 -13.70 5.84 4.98
CA SER A 222 -13.59 4.79 5.99
C SER A 222 -14.54 3.63 5.76
N PHE A 223 -14.17 2.45 6.28
CA PHE A 223 -15.07 1.31 6.45
C PHE A 223 -15.82 1.33 7.79
N PHE A 224 -15.64 2.37 8.57
CA PHE A 224 -16.32 2.61 9.84
C PHE A 224 -17.02 3.96 9.80
N ASP A 225 -18.19 4.07 10.42
CA ASP A 225 -18.90 5.34 10.61
C ASP A 225 -18.26 6.20 11.71
N ASP A 226 -18.92 7.29 12.05
CA ASP A 226 -18.41 8.27 13.02
C ASP A 226 -18.45 7.72 14.47
N GLU A 227 -19.31 6.74 14.73
CA GLU A 227 -19.45 6.03 15.99
C GLU A 227 -18.47 4.84 16.10
N GLY A 228 -17.81 4.46 15.01
CA GLY A 228 -16.89 3.35 14.92
C GLY A 228 -17.58 2.02 14.57
N ASP A 229 -18.80 2.06 14.08
CA ASP A 229 -19.53 0.87 13.63
C ASP A 229 -19.02 0.42 12.25
N ALA A 230 -18.77 -0.90 12.11
CA ALA A 230 -18.28 -1.47 10.86
C ALA A 230 -19.38 -1.40 9.78
N GLN A 231 -19.00 -0.89 8.61
CA GLN A 231 -19.87 -0.68 7.47
C GLN A 231 -19.90 -1.93 6.56
N VAL A 232 -20.90 -2.03 5.68
CA VAL A 232 -21.00 -3.14 4.72
C VAL A 232 -19.77 -3.28 3.83
N SER A 233 -19.07 -2.20 3.57
CA SER A 233 -17.80 -2.17 2.82
C SER A 233 -16.72 -3.05 3.47
N MET A 234 -16.75 -3.22 4.78
CA MET A 234 -15.83 -4.10 5.50
C MET A 234 -15.96 -5.56 5.08
N ALA A 235 -17.19 -6.02 4.82
CA ALA A 235 -17.46 -7.42 4.48
C ALA A 235 -17.14 -7.77 3.01
N ILE A 236 -16.88 -6.76 2.15
CA ILE A 236 -16.79 -6.97 0.71
C ILE A 236 -15.72 -7.96 0.28
N PHE A 237 -14.57 -7.98 0.96
CA PHE A 237 -13.48 -8.91 0.65
C PHE A 237 -13.81 -10.35 1.02
N ALA A 238 -14.57 -10.57 2.10
CA ALA A 238 -15.06 -11.88 2.49
C ALA A 238 -16.08 -12.41 1.48
N TYR A 239 -17.03 -11.56 1.06
CA TYR A 239 -17.99 -11.88 0.02
C TYR A 239 -17.33 -12.25 -1.30
N ALA A 240 -16.36 -11.45 -1.71
CA ALA A 240 -15.61 -11.68 -2.94
C ALA A 240 -14.86 -13.03 -2.94
N GLN A 241 -14.49 -13.55 -1.77
CA GLN A 241 -13.93 -14.91 -1.61
C GLN A 241 -14.98 -16.02 -1.67
N GLY A 242 -16.26 -15.67 -1.55
CA GLY A 242 -17.38 -16.63 -1.47
C GLY A 242 -17.54 -17.23 -0.09
N ASN A 243 -17.03 -16.58 0.94
CA ASN A 243 -17.46 -16.85 2.29
C ASN A 243 -18.91 -16.36 2.40
N GLU A 244 -19.86 -17.28 2.64
CA GLU A 244 -21.24 -16.93 2.90
C GLU A 244 -21.30 -16.19 4.24
N THR A 245 -21.27 -14.85 4.18
CA THR A 245 -21.72 -14.04 5.29
C THR A 245 -23.23 -13.86 5.13
N ASP A 246 -23.97 -13.95 6.21
CA ASP A 246 -25.42 -13.78 6.20
C ASP A 246 -25.78 -12.35 5.79
N THR A 247 -25.99 -12.16 4.47
CA THR A 247 -26.41 -10.86 3.90
C THR A 247 -27.88 -10.54 4.19
N SER A 248 -28.64 -11.45 4.84
CA SER A 248 -30.00 -11.19 5.25
C SER A 248 -30.10 -10.31 6.49
N ARG A 249 -28.98 -10.13 7.19
CA ARG A 249 -28.89 -9.19 8.31
C ARG A 249 -28.48 -7.85 7.77
N ASP A 250 -29.40 -6.90 7.82
CA ASP A 250 -29.09 -5.49 7.69
C ASP A 250 -28.25 -5.10 8.94
N PRO A 251 -26.93 -4.90 8.83
CA PRO A 251 -26.12 -4.51 9.98
C PRO A 251 -26.47 -3.11 10.48
N TYR A 252 -27.23 -2.34 9.72
CA TYR A 252 -27.60 -0.97 10.02
C TYR A 252 -29.10 -0.77 9.97
N LYS A 253 -29.73 -0.81 11.11
CA LYS A 253 -30.97 -0.07 11.29
C LYS A 253 -30.62 1.42 11.26
N TYR A 254 -30.53 2.00 10.08
CA TYR A 254 -30.74 3.43 9.97
C TYR A 254 -32.10 3.71 10.60
N GLY A 255 -32.11 4.64 11.55
CA GLY A 255 -33.34 5.04 12.22
C GLY A 255 -34.47 5.21 11.19
N ASP A 256 -35.67 4.90 11.55
CA ASP A 256 -36.88 4.70 10.72
C ASP A 256 -37.25 5.86 9.77
N ASP A 257 -36.39 6.84 9.54
CA ASP A 257 -36.77 8.15 9.01
C ASP A 257 -36.13 8.57 7.68
N THR A 258 -35.31 7.72 7.03
CA THR A 258 -34.62 8.19 5.81
C THR A 258 -35.37 7.92 4.51
N GLY A 259 -36.50 7.22 4.53
CA GLY A 259 -37.23 6.86 3.32
C GLY A 259 -36.46 6.03 2.29
N LEU A 260 -35.26 5.60 2.64
CA LEU A 260 -34.43 4.75 1.80
C LEU A 260 -35.03 3.37 1.72
N LYS A 261 -35.30 2.89 0.52
CA LYS A 261 -35.73 1.52 0.29
C LYS A 261 -34.54 0.59 0.49
N GLN A 262 -34.72 -0.38 1.40
CA GLN A 262 -33.77 -1.45 1.59
C GLN A 262 -33.46 -2.12 0.23
N GLN A 263 -32.24 -2.03 -0.23
CA GLN A 263 -31.79 -2.70 -1.45
C GLN A 263 -31.11 -4.03 -1.05
N LYS A 264 -31.53 -5.11 -1.66
CA LYS A 264 -30.84 -6.39 -1.50
C LYS A 264 -29.57 -6.36 -2.31
N VAL A 265 -28.45 -6.13 -1.66
CA VAL A 265 -27.14 -6.26 -2.31
C VAL A 265 -26.84 -7.74 -2.51
N THR A 266 -26.74 -8.18 -3.75
CA THR A 266 -26.33 -9.54 -4.08
C THR A 266 -24.88 -9.48 -4.54
N ILE A 267 -23.98 -9.90 -3.65
CA ILE A 267 -22.54 -9.89 -3.92
C ILE A 267 -22.13 -11.27 -4.42
N LYS A 268 -21.53 -11.32 -5.59
CA LYS A 268 -20.99 -12.54 -6.17
C LYS A 268 -19.54 -12.73 -5.77
N LYS A 269 -19.15 -13.99 -5.58
CA LYS A 269 -17.74 -14.33 -5.33
C LYS A 269 -16.83 -13.75 -6.41
N VAL A 270 -15.77 -13.04 -6.02
CA VAL A 270 -14.69 -12.65 -6.92
C VAL A 270 -13.94 -13.91 -7.32
N LYS A 271 -13.91 -14.20 -8.62
CA LYS A 271 -13.19 -15.36 -9.16
C LYS A 271 -11.69 -15.21 -8.92
N ASN A 272 -11.04 -16.33 -8.62
CA ASN A 272 -9.59 -16.42 -8.42
C ASN A 272 -9.01 -15.70 -7.17
N MET A 273 -9.84 -15.12 -6.31
CA MET A 273 -9.40 -14.64 -5.03
C MET A 273 -9.03 -15.83 -4.12
N SER A 274 -7.85 -15.81 -3.52
CA SER A 274 -7.34 -16.88 -2.67
C SER A 274 -7.10 -16.40 -1.24
N ASP A 275 -6.88 -17.33 -0.31
CA ASP A 275 -6.51 -16.99 1.07
C ASP A 275 -5.20 -16.23 1.18
N SER A 276 -4.33 -16.35 0.17
CA SER A 276 -3.08 -15.60 0.08
C SER A 276 -3.23 -14.17 -0.42
N THR A 277 -4.43 -13.77 -0.90
CA THR A 277 -4.69 -12.37 -1.27
C THR A 277 -4.66 -11.50 -0.02
N ILE A 278 -3.86 -10.43 -0.04
CA ILE A 278 -3.77 -9.48 1.08
C ILE A 278 -5.08 -8.69 1.15
N ARG A 279 -5.69 -8.70 2.33
CA ARG A 279 -6.84 -7.89 2.72
C ARG A 279 -6.45 -7.14 3.97
N GLY A 280 -5.80 -5.98 3.78
CA GLY A 280 -5.12 -5.25 4.85
C GLY A 280 -5.74 -3.90 5.15
N ILE A 281 -5.61 -3.46 6.41
CA ILE A 281 -6.12 -2.18 6.93
C ILE A 281 -5.07 -1.55 7.84
N ASP A 282 -4.87 -0.22 7.75
CA ASP A 282 -4.08 0.54 8.73
C ASP A 282 -4.96 0.88 9.94
N ILE A 283 -4.56 0.44 11.12
CA ILE A 283 -5.26 0.68 12.39
C ILE A 283 -4.35 1.32 13.44
N SER A 284 -3.35 2.07 13.03
CA SER A 284 -2.33 2.65 13.93
C SER A 284 -2.91 3.49 15.06
N SER A 285 -4.08 4.11 14.87
CA SER A 285 -4.76 4.93 15.89
C SER A 285 -5.56 4.11 16.90
N TYR A 286 -5.67 2.79 16.74
CA TYR A 286 -6.59 1.96 17.53
C TYR A 286 -6.41 2.08 19.03
N THR A 287 -5.18 2.08 19.54
CA THR A 287 -4.93 2.25 21.00
C THR A 287 -5.38 3.61 21.52
N ALA A 288 -5.22 4.68 20.74
CA ALA A 288 -5.66 6.02 21.09
C ALA A 288 -7.20 6.11 21.10
N LEU A 289 -7.86 5.56 20.11
CA LEU A 289 -9.32 5.50 20.01
C LEU A 289 -9.91 4.67 21.16
N LYS A 290 -9.33 3.52 21.47
CA LYS A 290 -9.72 2.69 22.61
C LYS A 290 -9.60 3.42 23.93
N LYS A 291 -8.51 4.19 24.15
CA LYS A 291 -8.33 5.03 25.34
C LYS A 291 -9.35 6.18 25.40
N ALA A 292 -9.78 6.70 24.27
CA ALA A 292 -10.82 7.72 24.17
C ALA A 292 -12.25 7.16 24.38
N GLY A 293 -12.38 5.83 24.57
CA GLY A 293 -13.67 5.19 24.84
C GLY A 293 -14.46 4.82 23.58
N VAL A 294 -13.85 4.88 22.40
CA VAL A 294 -14.48 4.41 21.14
C VAL A 294 -14.78 2.92 21.26
N LYS A 295 -16.01 2.54 20.94
CA LYS A 295 -16.49 1.17 20.91
C LYS A 295 -16.69 0.75 19.48
N TYR A 296 -16.45 -0.52 19.22
CA TYR A 296 -16.70 -1.15 17.93
C TYR A 296 -17.76 -2.24 18.12
N TYR A 297 -18.52 -2.48 17.07
CA TYR A 297 -19.62 -3.43 17.07
C TYR A 297 -19.47 -4.37 15.87
N ASP A 298 -19.88 -5.61 16.05
CA ASP A 298 -19.92 -6.57 14.96
C ASP A 298 -21.17 -6.38 14.08
N ASN A 299 -21.29 -7.18 13.03
CA ASN A 299 -22.44 -7.12 12.12
C ASN A 299 -23.80 -7.47 12.77
N GLU A 300 -23.79 -7.88 14.04
CA GLU A 300 -25.00 -8.17 14.83
C GLU A 300 -25.32 -7.02 15.80
N GLY A 301 -24.53 -5.94 15.78
CA GLY A 301 -24.66 -4.82 16.71
C GLY A 301 -24.18 -5.14 18.13
N LYS A 302 -23.35 -6.20 18.29
CA LYS A 302 -22.78 -6.58 19.58
C LYS A 302 -21.40 -5.97 19.72
N GLU A 303 -21.13 -5.34 20.86
CA GLU A 303 -19.82 -4.77 21.16
C GLU A 303 -18.73 -5.85 21.04
N ALA A 304 -17.70 -5.57 20.26
CA ALA A 304 -16.58 -6.45 20.00
C ALA A 304 -15.28 -5.62 19.81
N SER A 305 -14.12 -6.27 19.92
CA SER A 305 -12.88 -5.56 19.59
C SER A 305 -12.77 -5.32 18.08
N LEU A 306 -12.12 -4.23 17.70
CA LEU A 306 -11.85 -3.94 16.29
C LEU A 306 -11.23 -5.14 15.58
N LEU A 307 -10.21 -5.76 16.18
CA LEU A 307 -9.47 -6.89 15.57
C LEU A 307 -10.38 -8.11 15.34
N LYS A 308 -11.34 -8.34 16.25
CA LYS A 308 -12.34 -9.39 16.06
C LYS A 308 -13.24 -9.08 14.85
N VAL A 309 -13.76 -7.86 14.80
CA VAL A 309 -14.61 -7.41 13.68
C VAL A 309 -13.87 -7.53 12.35
N LEU A 310 -12.62 -7.08 12.29
CA LEU A 310 -11.78 -7.20 11.10
C LEU A 310 -11.57 -8.65 10.67
N SER A 311 -11.21 -9.53 11.62
CA SER A 311 -10.99 -10.95 11.35
C SER A 311 -12.25 -11.64 10.84
N ASP A 312 -13.39 -11.41 11.50
CA ASP A 312 -14.68 -11.99 11.13
C ASP A 312 -15.13 -11.55 9.72
N ASN A 313 -14.66 -10.38 9.27
CA ASN A 313 -14.94 -9.84 7.94
C ASN A 313 -13.79 -10.09 6.93
N GLY A 314 -12.92 -11.05 7.20
CA GLY A 314 -11.95 -11.57 6.25
C GLY A 314 -10.67 -10.77 6.11
N VAL A 315 -10.42 -9.77 6.98
CA VAL A 315 -9.14 -9.06 7.04
C VAL A 315 -8.07 -10.00 7.56
N ASN A 316 -6.97 -10.13 6.83
CA ASN A 316 -5.85 -10.99 7.19
C ASN A 316 -4.54 -10.22 7.45
N TYR A 317 -4.59 -8.88 7.34
CA TYR A 317 -3.44 -8.02 7.52
C TYR A 317 -3.80 -6.70 8.18
N ILE A 318 -2.94 -6.21 9.08
CA ILE A 318 -3.02 -4.84 9.60
C ILE A 318 -1.68 -4.14 9.43
N ARG A 319 -1.71 -2.82 9.19
CA ARG A 319 -0.55 -1.95 9.23
C ARG A 319 -0.53 -1.20 10.57
N ILE A 320 0.64 -1.12 11.19
CA ILE A 320 0.91 -0.37 12.41
C ILE A 320 2.10 0.54 12.16
N ARG A 321 1.90 1.85 12.31
CA ARG A 321 3.00 2.83 12.28
C ARG A 321 3.78 2.78 13.58
N ILE A 322 5.09 2.96 13.49
CA ILE A 322 6.00 3.01 14.64
C ILE A 322 6.77 4.32 14.62
N TRP A 323 6.54 5.15 15.63
CA TRP A 323 7.29 6.35 15.94
C TRP A 323 8.27 6.08 17.09
N ASN A 324 9.33 6.90 17.19
CA ASN A 324 10.36 6.68 18.22
C ASN A 324 9.87 7.12 19.59
N ASP A 325 9.56 8.42 19.75
CA ASP A 325 9.05 9.00 21.02
C ASP A 325 8.01 10.10 20.71
N PRO A 326 6.73 9.74 20.50
CA PRO A 326 5.68 10.67 20.09
C PRO A 326 5.11 11.52 21.25
N TYR A 327 5.93 11.93 22.20
CA TYR A 327 5.51 12.67 23.38
C TYR A 327 6.30 13.98 23.53
N ASN A 328 5.64 15.02 24.04
CA ASN A 328 6.31 16.26 24.45
C ASN A 328 6.97 16.09 25.84
N GLU A 329 7.64 17.13 26.32
CA GLU A 329 8.32 17.13 27.63
C GLU A 329 7.37 16.89 28.82
N LYS A 330 6.07 17.11 28.65
CA LYS A 330 5.04 16.84 29.66
C LYS A 330 4.45 15.43 29.57
N GLY A 331 4.91 14.61 28.62
CA GLY A 331 4.37 13.28 28.34
C GLY A 331 3.04 13.28 27.59
N GLU A 332 2.65 14.42 27.00
CA GLU A 332 1.45 14.52 26.17
C GLU A 332 1.79 14.11 24.74
N THR A 333 0.87 13.40 24.08
CA THR A 333 1.06 12.94 22.70
C THR A 333 0.95 14.09 21.70
N TYR A 334 1.68 14.00 20.59
CA TYR A 334 1.58 15.00 19.50
C TYR A 334 0.28 14.91 18.68
N GLY A 335 -0.59 13.95 18.95
CA GLY A 335 -1.81 13.68 18.21
C GLY A 335 -1.63 12.56 17.17
N GLY A 336 -2.69 12.24 16.44
CA GLY A 336 -2.64 11.16 15.41
C GLY A 336 -2.42 9.75 15.97
N GLY A 337 -2.66 9.54 17.27
CA GLY A 337 -2.39 8.32 18.00
C GLY A 337 -1.00 8.32 18.67
N SER A 338 -0.84 7.50 19.70
CA SER A 338 0.45 7.27 20.36
C SER A 338 1.13 6.09 19.70
N ASN A 339 1.69 6.28 18.50
CA ASN A 339 2.23 5.19 17.68
C ASN A 339 3.67 4.81 18.11
N ASP A 340 3.95 4.75 19.39
CA ASP A 340 5.20 4.21 19.92
C ASP A 340 5.23 2.68 19.87
N VAL A 341 6.38 2.09 20.16
CA VAL A 341 6.56 0.62 20.18
C VAL A 341 5.56 -0.03 21.11
N LYS A 342 5.27 0.57 22.27
CA LYS A 342 4.33 0.03 23.27
C LYS A 342 2.90 -0.04 22.74
N ALA A 343 2.41 1.05 22.14
CA ALA A 343 1.09 1.07 21.53
C ALA A 343 0.99 0.05 20.38
N GLY A 344 2.02 -0.05 19.55
CA GLY A 344 2.09 -1.05 18.49
C GLY A 344 2.06 -2.48 19.01
N LEU A 345 2.76 -2.77 20.12
CA LEU A 345 2.77 -4.09 20.76
C LEU A 345 1.39 -4.48 21.30
N GLU A 346 0.63 -3.53 21.84
CA GLU A 346 -0.75 -3.80 22.31
C GLU A 346 -1.64 -4.25 21.14
N ILE A 347 -1.56 -3.56 20.01
CA ILE A 347 -2.32 -3.92 18.79
C ILE A 347 -1.88 -5.30 18.27
N ALA A 348 -0.58 -5.52 18.14
CA ALA A 348 -0.04 -6.75 17.58
C ALA A 348 -0.37 -7.99 18.41
N LYS A 349 -0.32 -7.89 19.74
CA LYS A 349 -0.75 -8.96 20.66
C LYS A 349 -2.23 -9.30 20.51
N GLU A 350 -3.07 -8.30 20.26
CA GLU A 350 -4.48 -8.53 20.01
C GLU A 350 -4.69 -9.16 18.63
N ALA A 351 -3.99 -8.69 17.60
CA ALA A 351 -4.04 -9.23 16.24
C ALA A 351 -3.65 -10.72 16.18
N ALA A 352 -2.64 -11.12 16.95
CA ALA A 352 -2.18 -12.51 17.02
C ALA A 352 -3.29 -13.47 17.48
N LYS A 353 -4.24 -13.02 18.32
CA LYS A 353 -5.37 -13.84 18.77
C LYS A 353 -6.33 -14.21 17.64
N TYR A 354 -6.30 -13.44 16.56
CA TYR A 354 -7.20 -13.60 15.40
C TYR A 354 -6.44 -14.02 14.13
N ASN A 355 -5.18 -14.42 14.26
CA ASN A 355 -4.31 -14.82 13.14
C ASN A 355 -4.17 -13.72 12.06
N ILE A 356 -4.26 -12.44 12.46
CA ILE A 356 -4.04 -11.30 11.58
C ILE A 356 -2.55 -10.97 11.58
N LYS A 357 -1.98 -10.86 10.39
CA LYS A 357 -0.57 -10.51 10.21
C LYS A 357 -0.33 -9.01 10.33
N VAL A 358 0.88 -8.65 10.71
CA VAL A 358 1.26 -7.26 10.96
C VAL A 358 2.28 -6.79 9.94
N LEU A 359 2.02 -5.63 9.34
CA LEU A 359 3.00 -4.80 8.67
C LEU A 359 3.43 -3.70 9.62
N LEU A 360 4.70 -3.65 10.00
CA LEU A 360 5.29 -2.59 10.82
C LEU A 360 5.87 -1.50 9.94
N GLY A 361 5.30 -0.29 10.02
CA GLY A 361 5.75 0.88 9.28
C GLY A 361 6.60 1.80 10.16
N PHE A 362 7.93 1.75 10.03
CA PHE A 362 8.84 2.62 10.76
C PHE A 362 8.89 4.01 10.13
N HIS A 363 8.64 5.04 10.90
CA HIS A 363 8.79 6.43 10.42
C HIS A 363 10.20 7.00 10.67
N TYR A 364 10.95 6.43 11.62
CA TYR A 364 12.24 6.95 12.09
C TYR A 364 12.18 8.42 12.50
N SER A 365 11.06 8.78 13.09
CA SER A 365 10.71 10.11 13.57
C SER A 365 9.88 9.97 14.85
N ASP A 366 9.72 11.05 15.60
CA ASP A 366 8.83 11.11 16.77
C ASP A 366 7.37 11.37 16.37
N PHE A 367 7.12 11.70 15.11
CA PHE A 367 5.80 12.01 14.58
C PHE A 367 5.69 11.59 13.10
N TRP A 368 4.77 12.15 12.36
CA TRP A 368 4.61 11.89 10.95
C TRP A 368 5.89 12.20 10.17
N ALA A 369 6.34 11.22 9.42
CA ALA A 369 7.27 11.42 8.34
C ALA A 369 6.46 11.46 7.03
N ASP A 370 6.53 12.56 6.32
CA ASP A 370 5.88 12.80 5.04
C ASP A 370 6.87 13.40 4.03
N PRO A 371 6.51 13.55 2.75
CA PRO A 371 7.44 14.02 1.74
C PRO A 371 8.07 15.39 2.03
N ALA A 372 7.37 16.25 2.75
CA ALA A 372 7.85 17.60 3.09
C ALA A 372 8.55 17.67 4.45
N VAL A 373 8.38 16.65 5.32
CA VAL A 373 8.85 16.69 6.70
C VAL A 373 9.41 15.35 7.14
N GLN A 374 10.73 15.25 7.17
CA GLN A 374 11.49 14.08 7.67
C GLN A 374 12.32 14.50 8.89
N LEU A 375 11.65 14.64 10.04
CA LEU A 375 12.32 15.07 11.27
C LEU A 375 13.00 13.89 11.97
N LEU A 376 14.24 14.09 12.40
CA LEU A 376 14.93 13.11 13.24
C LEU A 376 14.23 12.96 14.59
N PRO A 377 14.24 11.75 15.18
CA PRO A 377 13.86 11.57 16.57
C PRO A 377 14.71 12.44 17.49
N LYS A 378 14.09 13.04 18.51
CA LYS A 378 14.79 13.83 19.57
C LYS A 378 16.02 13.11 20.11
N ALA A 379 15.88 11.79 20.30
CA ALA A 379 16.96 10.96 20.84
C ALA A 379 18.20 10.90 19.93
N TRP A 380 18.06 11.15 18.62
CA TRP A 380 19.12 11.03 17.62
C TRP A 380 19.71 12.38 17.18
N GLU A 381 19.12 13.50 17.60
CA GLU A 381 19.56 14.84 17.19
C GLU A 381 21.05 15.11 17.43
N LYS A 382 21.61 14.59 18.52
CA LYS A 382 23.06 14.73 18.82
C LYS A 382 23.97 14.05 17.80
N ASP A 383 23.44 13.09 17.07
CA ASP A 383 24.18 12.28 16.08
C ASP A 383 23.92 12.73 14.65
N ARG A 384 23.14 13.81 14.41
CA ARG A 384 22.71 14.34 13.11
C ARG A 384 23.81 14.37 12.05
N ASN A 385 25.00 14.81 12.41
CA ASN A 385 26.12 14.95 11.49
C ASN A 385 27.10 13.76 11.52
N ASN A 386 26.70 12.63 12.11
CA ASN A 386 27.53 11.42 12.18
C ASN A 386 26.79 10.25 11.51
N GLN A 387 27.11 10.00 10.26
CA GLN A 387 26.45 8.98 9.45
C GLN A 387 26.53 7.58 10.06
N GLU A 388 27.70 7.18 10.61
CA GLU A 388 27.85 5.83 11.19
C GLU A 388 26.95 5.66 12.42
N LYS A 389 26.90 6.65 13.29
CA LYS A 389 26.00 6.63 14.45
C LYS A 389 24.54 6.66 14.04
N MET A 390 24.21 7.44 13.01
CA MET A 390 22.84 7.50 12.51
C MET A 390 22.40 6.15 11.94
N CYS A 391 23.24 5.49 11.15
CA CYS A 391 23.00 4.14 10.67
C CYS A 391 22.83 3.13 11.82
N SER A 392 23.67 3.26 12.87
CA SER A 392 23.56 2.42 14.07
C SER A 392 22.25 2.67 14.81
N ASN A 393 21.83 3.94 14.98
CA ASN A 393 20.57 4.28 15.65
C ASN A 393 19.36 3.68 14.93
N VAL A 394 19.30 3.80 13.59
CA VAL A 394 18.24 3.21 12.76
C VAL A 394 18.26 1.68 12.89
N TYR A 395 19.44 1.08 12.79
CA TYR A 395 19.59 -0.38 12.88
C TYR A 395 19.14 -0.92 14.23
N GLU A 396 19.66 -0.36 15.34
CA GLU A 396 19.35 -0.86 16.68
C GLU A 396 17.86 -0.63 17.02
N PHE A 397 17.30 0.54 16.71
CA PHE A 397 15.87 0.79 16.91
C PHE A 397 14.98 -0.20 16.14
N THR A 398 15.32 -0.46 14.89
CA THR A 398 14.57 -1.42 14.07
C THR A 398 14.70 -2.84 14.63
N LYS A 399 15.91 -3.26 14.94
CA LYS A 399 16.21 -4.59 15.48
C LYS A 399 15.50 -4.82 16.81
N GLU A 400 15.69 -3.93 17.77
CA GLU A 400 15.09 -4.04 19.10
C GLU A 400 13.56 -4.05 19.03
N THR A 401 12.97 -3.23 18.17
CA THR A 401 11.51 -3.22 17.95
C THR A 401 11.05 -4.56 17.38
N LEU A 402 11.70 -5.08 16.35
CA LEU A 402 11.32 -6.36 15.76
C LEU A 402 11.47 -7.53 16.74
N GLU A 403 12.51 -7.52 17.57
CA GLU A 403 12.71 -8.52 18.62
C GLU A 403 11.57 -8.45 19.64
N GLN A 404 11.20 -7.27 20.12
CA GLN A 404 10.08 -7.08 21.05
C GLN A 404 8.75 -7.59 20.47
N PHE A 405 8.45 -7.29 19.19
CA PHE A 405 7.23 -7.77 18.54
C PHE A 405 7.23 -9.28 18.38
N LYS A 406 8.35 -9.85 17.99
CA LYS A 406 8.54 -11.31 17.91
C LYS A 406 8.34 -12.00 19.26
N ASP A 407 8.98 -11.47 20.31
CA ASP A 407 8.88 -12.01 21.67
C ASP A 407 7.45 -11.88 22.23
N ALA A 408 6.70 -10.85 21.76
CA ALA A 408 5.30 -10.66 22.09
C ALA A 408 4.35 -11.62 21.33
N GLY A 409 4.87 -12.46 20.43
CA GLY A 409 4.10 -13.41 19.64
C GLY A 409 3.38 -12.78 18.43
N ALA A 410 3.80 -11.59 17.99
CA ALA A 410 3.24 -10.98 16.78
C ALA A 410 3.63 -11.75 15.52
N ASP A 411 2.69 -11.99 14.63
CA ASP A 411 2.94 -12.52 13.28
C ASP A 411 3.35 -11.38 12.36
N ILE A 412 4.65 -11.05 12.36
CA ILE A 412 5.20 -9.99 11.51
C ILE A 412 5.31 -10.51 10.08
N GLY A 413 4.40 -10.10 9.24
CA GLY A 413 4.40 -10.49 7.83
C GLY A 413 5.17 -9.53 6.92
N MET A 414 5.25 -8.23 7.27
CA MET A 414 5.98 -7.23 6.51
C MET A 414 6.60 -6.16 7.41
N VAL A 415 7.68 -5.56 6.91
CA VAL A 415 8.31 -4.37 7.51
C VAL A 415 8.45 -3.31 6.44
N GLN A 416 7.91 -2.12 6.71
CA GLN A 416 8.13 -0.92 5.92
C GLN A 416 9.26 -0.13 6.57
N VAL A 417 10.38 -0.02 5.88
CA VAL A 417 11.58 0.70 6.33
C VAL A 417 11.46 2.16 5.89
N GLY A 418 11.03 2.99 6.82
CA GLY A 418 10.73 4.41 6.57
C GLY A 418 9.30 4.66 6.05
N ASN A 419 8.89 5.90 6.11
CA ASN A 419 7.62 6.38 5.55
C ASN A 419 7.90 7.64 4.74
N CYS A 420 7.39 7.69 3.51
CA CYS A 420 7.63 8.82 2.62
C CYS A 420 9.13 9.20 2.56
N LEU A 421 9.98 8.20 2.42
CA LEU A 421 11.42 8.42 2.38
C LEU A 421 11.77 9.29 1.19
N LEU A 422 12.23 10.51 1.49
CA LEU A 422 12.89 11.38 0.56
C LEU A 422 14.38 11.30 0.85
N TYR A 423 15.22 11.27 -0.19
CA TYR A 423 16.63 11.60 -0.04
C TYR A 423 16.72 13.11 0.15
N THR A 424 17.17 13.54 1.28
CA THR A 424 17.57 14.93 1.52
C THR A 424 19.07 15.06 1.49
#